data_658cf318cfe63541901ac21a6f76121e
#
_entry.id   658cf318cfe63541901ac21a6f76121e
#
_cell.length_a   1.000
_cell.length_b   1.000
_cell.length_c   1.000
_cell.angle_alpha   90.00
_cell.angle_beta   90.00
_cell.angle_gamma   90.00
#
_symmetry.space_group_name_H-M   'P 1'
#
loop_
_entity.id
_entity.type
_entity.pdbx_description
1 polymer ?
#
loop_
_entity_poly.entity_id
_entity_poly.type
_entity_poly.pdbx_seq_one_letter_code
_entity_poly.pdbx_strand_id
1 'polypeptide(L)'
;MTWLRVGVVVLAAHAAIFAQDKDKQEKTDPQYQEPPEEDGGSAPKDYTFNPLQASKEVRIGNYYFKKGSFKAAAHRFEEALKWNPSLADAAFRLGESREKLKDKQGAQDAYKKYLEIDPDGKEAAAVKKKLARK
;
A
#
# COMPACT_ATOMS: atom_id res chain seq x y z
N MET A 1 48.64 -29.52 -57.06
CA MET A 1 47.57 -28.53 -57.01
C MET A 1 46.62 -28.98 -55.93
N THR A 2 46.84 -28.52 -54.74
CA THR A 2 46.02 -28.89 -53.60
C THR A 2 45.59 -27.60 -52.93
N TRP A 3 44.30 -27.33 -53.02
CA TRP A 3 43.67 -26.16 -52.40
C TRP A 3 43.28 -26.51 -50.96
N LEU A 4 44.01 -25.95 -49.99
CA LEU A 4 43.66 -26.05 -48.60
C LEU A 4 42.67 -24.93 -48.30
N ARG A 5 41.41 -25.29 -48.13
CA ARG A 5 40.40 -24.35 -47.57
C ARG A 5 40.47 -24.41 -46.06
N VAL A 6 41.07 -23.38 -45.50
CA VAL A 6 41.01 -23.13 -44.07
C VAL A 6 39.63 -22.54 -43.78
N GLY A 7 38.78 -23.33 -43.14
CA GLY A 7 37.50 -22.88 -42.64
C GLY A 7 37.72 -22.07 -41.36
N VAL A 8 37.48 -20.77 -41.43
CA VAL A 8 37.43 -19.91 -40.22
C VAL A 8 36.09 -20.15 -39.53
N VAL A 9 36.11 -20.85 -38.43
CA VAL A 9 34.96 -20.96 -37.53
C VAL A 9 34.91 -19.68 -36.69
N VAL A 10 34.02 -18.77 -37.05
CA VAL A 10 33.70 -17.62 -36.23
C VAL A 10 32.77 -18.09 -35.11
N LEU A 11 33.33 -18.29 -33.95
CA LEU A 11 32.57 -18.47 -32.71
C LEU A 11 32.01 -17.10 -32.31
N ALA A 12 30.77 -16.84 -32.71
CA ALA A 12 30.03 -15.71 -32.16
C ALA A 12 29.66 -16.00 -30.69
N ALA A 13 30.47 -15.49 -29.80
CA ALA A 13 30.14 -15.46 -28.40
C ALA A 13 28.98 -14.46 -28.20
N HIS A 14 27.76 -14.99 -28.06
CA HIS A 14 26.66 -14.20 -27.60
C HIS A 14 26.86 -13.94 -26.11
N ALA A 15 27.53 -12.84 -25.81
CA ALA A 15 27.46 -12.29 -24.45
C ALA A 15 26.03 -11.79 -24.22
N ALA A 16 25.26 -12.60 -23.51
CA ALA A 16 24.00 -12.15 -22.94
C ALA A 16 24.36 -11.07 -21.93
N ILE A 17 24.16 -9.83 -22.33
CA ILE A 17 24.22 -8.69 -21.44
C ILE A 17 22.96 -8.79 -20.58
N PHE A 18 23.08 -9.43 -19.42
CA PHE A 18 22.16 -9.21 -18.33
C PHE A 18 22.39 -7.76 -17.88
N ALA A 19 21.64 -6.85 -18.46
CA ALA A 19 21.45 -5.54 -17.89
C ALA A 19 20.74 -5.76 -16.55
N GLN A 20 21.52 -5.88 -15.49
CA GLN A 20 21.01 -5.71 -14.15
C GLN A 20 20.57 -4.26 -14.05
N ASP A 21 19.26 -4.06 -14.11
CA ASP A 21 18.60 -2.81 -13.76
C ASP A 21 18.82 -2.58 -12.25
N LYS A 22 19.99 -2.02 -11.92
CA LYS A 22 20.45 -1.75 -10.55
C LYS A 22 19.98 -0.40 -10.03
N ASP A 23 19.09 0.28 -10.74
CA ASP A 23 18.72 1.65 -10.39
C ASP A 23 17.26 1.83 -9.96
N LYS A 24 16.66 0.81 -9.32
CA LYS A 24 15.59 1.04 -8.37
C LYS A 24 16.09 0.81 -6.94
N GLN A 25 17.09 1.58 -6.58
CA GLN A 25 17.33 1.84 -5.18
C GLN A 25 16.21 2.77 -4.71
N GLU A 26 15.07 2.13 -4.40
CA GLU A 26 13.98 2.75 -3.67
C GLU A 26 14.62 3.41 -2.45
N LYS A 27 14.60 4.75 -2.43
CA LYS A 27 15.02 5.52 -1.26
C LYS A 27 14.07 5.13 -0.15
N THR A 28 14.41 4.09 0.57
CA THR A 28 13.80 3.77 1.84
C THR A 28 14.06 4.96 2.73
N ASP A 29 12.99 5.64 3.13
CA ASP A 29 13.06 6.67 4.16
C ASP A 29 13.81 6.06 5.36
N PRO A 30 14.96 6.62 5.78
CA PRO A 30 15.79 6.01 6.84
C PRO A 30 15.06 5.89 8.18
N GLN A 31 13.88 6.44 8.33
CA GLN A 31 13.07 6.38 9.54
C GLN A 31 12.01 5.27 9.53
N TYR A 32 11.88 4.54 8.42
CA TYR A 32 10.85 3.53 8.31
C TYR A 32 11.45 2.13 8.29
N GLN A 33 11.52 1.51 9.46
CA GLN A 33 11.71 0.07 9.57
C GLN A 33 10.37 -0.61 9.30
N GLU A 34 10.36 -1.57 8.39
CA GLU A 34 9.20 -2.41 8.14
C GLU A 34 8.71 -2.98 9.48
N PRO A 35 7.44 -2.72 9.87
CA PRO A 35 6.96 -3.27 11.13
C PRO A 35 6.99 -4.78 11.04
N PRO A 36 7.38 -5.49 12.11
CA PRO A 36 7.30 -6.93 12.14
C PRO A 36 5.86 -7.34 11.81
N GLU A 37 5.71 -8.32 10.92
CA GLU A 37 4.42 -8.94 10.69
C GLU A 37 3.94 -9.48 12.05
N GLU A 38 2.90 -8.85 12.60
CA GLU A 38 2.30 -9.37 13.82
C GLU A 38 1.60 -10.67 13.45
N ASP A 39 2.22 -11.80 13.80
CA ASP A 39 1.58 -13.10 13.80
C ASP A 39 0.25 -12.99 14.54
N GLY A 40 -0.82 -13.51 13.94
CA GLY A 40 -2.21 -13.40 14.39
C GLY A 40 -2.54 -14.03 15.74
N GLY A 41 -1.62 -13.94 16.71
CA GLY A 41 -1.71 -14.49 18.06
C GLY A 41 -1.64 -13.46 19.17
N SER A 42 -1.79 -12.15 18.89
CA SER A 42 -1.77 -11.16 19.96
C SER A 42 -3.03 -11.26 20.83
N ALA A 43 -2.83 -11.17 22.15
CA ALA A 43 -3.90 -11.04 23.15
C ALA A 43 -4.88 -9.91 22.75
N PRO A 44 -6.17 -9.98 23.19
CA PRO A 44 -7.14 -8.93 22.92
C PRO A 44 -6.56 -7.57 23.29
N LYS A 45 -6.51 -6.64 22.32
CA LYS A 45 -6.04 -5.27 22.57
C LYS A 45 -7.15 -4.48 23.22
N ASP A 46 -6.84 -3.81 24.34
CA ASP A 46 -7.74 -2.80 24.90
C ASP A 46 -7.53 -1.47 24.17
N TYR A 47 -8.48 -1.10 23.33
CA TYR A 47 -8.44 0.13 22.54
C TYR A 47 -8.93 1.31 23.37
N THR A 48 -8.07 1.82 24.24
CA THR A 48 -8.29 3.13 24.85
C THR A 48 -7.90 4.22 23.84
N PHE A 49 -8.68 5.31 23.79
CA PHE A 49 -8.41 6.44 22.89
C PHE A 49 -6.94 6.88 22.94
N ASN A 50 -6.25 6.74 21.83
CA ASN A 50 -4.82 7.04 21.71
C ASN A 50 -4.49 7.63 20.32
N PRO A 51 -4.51 8.98 20.19
CA PRO A 51 -4.25 9.64 18.90
C PRO A 51 -2.84 9.39 18.36
N LEU A 52 -1.87 9.23 19.24
CA LEU A 52 -0.48 8.98 18.84
C LEU A 52 -0.34 7.59 18.21
N GLN A 53 -0.93 6.58 18.83
CA GLN A 53 -0.97 5.23 18.27
C GLN A 53 -1.75 5.20 16.96
N ALA A 54 -2.90 5.88 16.89
CA ALA A 54 -3.68 6.01 15.66
C ALA A 54 -2.86 6.62 14.52
N SER A 55 -2.11 7.68 14.79
CA SER A 55 -1.23 8.31 13.80
C SER A 55 -0.10 7.40 13.35
N LYS A 56 0.44 6.57 14.25
CA LYS A 56 1.43 5.55 13.90
C LYS A 56 0.84 4.52 12.93
N GLU A 57 -0.35 4.01 13.22
CA GLU A 57 -1.03 3.05 12.34
C GLU A 57 -1.32 3.64 10.96
N VAL A 58 -1.73 4.92 10.87
CA VAL A 58 -1.92 5.61 9.58
C VAL A 58 -0.62 5.66 8.77
N ARG A 59 0.51 5.97 9.40
CA ARG A 59 1.81 5.99 8.69
C ARG A 59 2.17 4.61 8.15
N ILE A 60 1.96 3.58 8.95
CA ILE A 60 2.18 2.18 8.53
C ILE A 60 1.24 1.81 7.38
N GLY A 61 -0.04 2.16 7.49
CA GLY A 61 -1.03 1.94 6.45
C GLY A 61 -0.65 2.62 5.12
N ASN A 62 -0.20 3.87 5.18
CA ASN A 62 0.27 4.61 4.00
C ASN A 62 1.49 3.94 3.35
N TYR A 63 2.40 3.38 4.13
CA TYR A 63 3.53 2.62 3.62
C TYR A 63 3.05 1.40 2.82
N TYR A 64 2.19 0.57 3.40
CA TYR A 64 1.65 -0.59 2.70
C TYR A 64 0.83 -0.22 1.48
N PHE A 65 0.08 0.89 1.53
CA PHE A 65 -0.67 1.39 0.39
C PHE A 65 0.26 1.74 -0.78
N LYS A 66 1.36 2.44 -0.52
CA LYS A 66 2.38 2.76 -1.53
C LYS A 66 3.05 1.51 -2.11
N LYS A 67 3.21 0.47 -1.32
CA LYS A 67 3.74 -0.82 -1.75
C LYS A 67 2.74 -1.65 -2.58
N GLY A 68 1.49 -1.23 -2.66
CA GLY A 68 0.42 -2.01 -3.30
C GLY A 68 -0.12 -3.15 -2.42
N SER A 69 0.29 -3.23 -1.17
CA SER A 69 -0.22 -4.21 -0.19
C SER A 69 -1.51 -3.71 0.44
N PHE A 70 -2.57 -3.60 -0.37
CA PHE A 70 -3.82 -2.95 0.02
C PHE A 70 -4.55 -3.65 1.17
N LYS A 71 -4.42 -4.96 1.31
CA LYS A 71 -4.99 -5.72 2.43
C LYS A 71 -4.32 -5.33 3.75
N ALA A 72 -2.99 -5.26 3.77
CA ALA A 72 -2.24 -4.81 4.93
C ALA A 72 -2.52 -3.34 5.24
N ALA A 73 -2.60 -2.48 4.22
CA ALA A 73 -2.96 -1.09 4.38
C ALA A 73 -4.34 -0.92 5.03
N ALA A 74 -5.37 -1.62 4.51
CA ALA A 74 -6.72 -1.59 5.07
C ALA A 74 -6.73 -1.99 6.55
N HIS A 75 -6.03 -3.07 6.90
CA HIS A 75 -5.93 -3.51 8.29
C HIS A 75 -5.32 -2.44 9.19
N ARG A 76 -4.26 -1.75 8.76
CA ARG A 76 -3.64 -0.67 9.55
C ARG A 76 -4.55 0.55 9.71
N PHE A 77 -5.32 0.91 8.69
CA PHE A 77 -6.30 1.99 8.81
C PHE A 77 -7.48 1.60 9.72
N GLU A 78 -7.90 0.34 9.73
CA GLU A 78 -8.87 -0.17 10.70
C GLU A 78 -8.35 -0.09 12.13
N GLU A 79 -7.10 -0.49 12.37
CA GLU A 79 -6.46 -0.34 13.68
C GLU A 79 -6.40 1.14 14.11
N ALA A 80 -6.04 2.04 13.18
CA ALA A 80 -6.04 3.48 13.48
C ALA A 80 -7.40 3.97 13.95
N LEU A 81 -8.48 3.53 13.33
CA LEU A 81 -9.86 3.90 13.71
C LEU A 81 -10.31 3.28 15.04
N LYS A 82 -9.74 2.15 15.43
CA LYS A 82 -9.98 1.59 16.77
C LYS A 82 -9.32 2.45 17.86
N TRP A 83 -8.10 2.95 17.61
CA TRP A 83 -7.40 3.86 18.53
C TRP A 83 -7.98 5.27 18.55
N ASN A 84 -8.46 5.76 17.42
CA ASN A 84 -9.11 7.06 17.27
C ASN A 84 -10.26 6.97 16.25
N PRO A 85 -11.51 6.76 16.72
CA PRO A 85 -12.67 6.63 15.84
C PRO A 85 -13.01 7.90 15.03
N SER A 86 -12.49 9.06 15.43
CA SER A 86 -12.74 10.35 14.77
C SER A 86 -11.64 10.75 13.77
N LEU A 87 -10.80 9.82 13.37
CA LEU A 87 -9.70 10.09 12.44
C LEU A 87 -10.19 9.96 10.98
N ALA A 88 -10.68 11.09 10.42
CA ALA A 88 -11.25 11.13 9.08
C ALA A 88 -10.27 10.62 7.99
N ASP A 89 -8.99 10.98 8.07
CA ASP A 89 -7.97 10.52 7.12
C ASP A 89 -7.87 8.99 7.09
N ALA A 90 -7.91 8.32 8.24
CA ALA A 90 -7.90 6.86 8.29
C ALA A 90 -9.15 6.24 7.64
N ALA A 91 -10.33 6.82 7.84
CA ALA A 91 -11.56 6.35 7.21
C ALA A 91 -11.51 6.52 5.68
N PHE A 92 -11.00 7.64 5.20
CA PHE A 92 -10.82 7.87 3.76
C PHE A 92 -9.83 6.87 3.14
N ARG A 93 -8.65 6.70 3.75
CA ARG A 93 -7.62 5.78 3.29
C ARG A 93 -8.06 4.31 3.34
N LEU A 94 -8.88 3.95 4.33
CA LEU A 94 -9.50 2.63 4.40
C LEU A 94 -10.43 2.42 3.19
N GLY A 95 -11.24 3.41 2.84
CA GLY A 95 -12.10 3.37 1.65
C GLY A 95 -11.31 3.15 0.37
N GLU A 96 -10.23 3.92 0.18
CA GLU A 96 -9.34 3.76 -0.99
C GLU A 96 -8.71 2.35 -1.04
N SER A 97 -8.23 1.85 0.10
CA SER A 97 -7.63 0.51 0.18
C SER A 97 -8.61 -0.59 -0.21
N ARG A 98 -9.86 -0.48 0.26
CA ARG A 98 -10.93 -1.43 -0.05
C ARG A 98 -11.40 -1.32 -1.51
N GLU A 99 -11.40 -0.12 -2.10
CA GLU A 99 -11.62 0.02 -3.55
C GLU A 99 -10.57 -0.74 -4.36
N LYS A 100 -9.29 -0.64 -3.97
CA LYS A 100 -8.19 -1.38 -4.62
C LYS A 100 -8.37 -2.90 -4.50
N LEU A 101 -8.95 -3.37 -3.41
CA LEU A 101 -9.28 -4.77 -3.17
C LEU A 101 -10.58 -5.23 -3.86
N LYS A 102 -11.30 -4.32 -4.55
CA LYS A 102 -12.62 -4.58 -5.14
C LYS A 102 -13.72 -4.90 -4.09
N ASP A 103 -13.49 -4.57 -2.84
CA ASP A 103 -14.48 -4.63 -1.77
C ASP A 103 -15.35 -3.38 -1.80
N LYS A 104 -16.37 -3.41 -2.66
CA LYS A 104 -17.28 -2.27 -2.86
C LYS A 104 -18.03 -1.89 -1.60
N GLN A 105 -18.55 -2.88 -0.88
CA GLN A 105 -19.34 -2.64 0.33
C GLN A 105 -18.47 -2.04 1.42
N GLY A 106 -17.33 -2.64 1.69
CA GLY A 106 -16.39 -2.13 2.69
C GLY A 106 -15.87 -0.73 2.35
N ALA A 107 -15.64 -0.44 1.07
CA ALA A 107 -15.25 0.90 0.63
C ALA A 107 -16.35 1.94 0.91
N GLN A 108 -17.61 1.61 0.58
CA GLN A 108 -18.75 2.48 0.84
C GLN A 108 -18.92 2.76 2.34
N ASP A 109 -18.79 1.75 3.18
CA ASP A 109 -18.92 1.89 4.63
C ASP A 109 -17.82 2.80 5.20
N ALA A 110 -16.60 2.65 4.72
CA ALA A 110 -15.49 3.51 5.12
C ALA A 110 -15.68 4.96 4.65
N TYR A 111 -16.17 5.18 3.43
CA TYR A 111 -16.47 6.52 2.93
C TYR A 111 -17.65 7.19 3.64
N LYS A 112 -18.67 6.45 3.99
CA LYS A 112 -19.76 6.96 4.85
C LYS A 112 -19.22 7.41 6.20
N LYS A 113 -18.37 6.57 6.82
CA LYS A 113 -17.70 6.93 8.07
C LYS A 113 -16.88 8.21 7.95
N TYR A 114 -16.15 8.38 6.83
CA TYR A 114 -15.44 9.64 6.57
C TYR A 114 -16.38 10.84 6.62
N LEU A 115 -17.53 10.79 5.92
CA LEU A 115 -18.50 11.89 5.88
C LEU A 115 -19.22 12.13 7.22
N GLU A 116 -19.37 11.11 8.05
CA GLU A 116 -19.87 11.24 9.41
C GLU A 116 -18.89 12.02 10.30
N ILE A 117 -17.59 11.79 10.10
CA ILE A 117 -16.54 12.47 10.87
C ILE A 117 -16.30 13.89 10.35
N ASP A 118 -16.17 14.05 9.04
CA ASP A 118 -15.79 15.30 8.38
C ASP A 118 -16.62 15.54 7.11
N PRO A 119 -17.88 15.98 7.25
CA PRO A 119 -18.80 16.13 6.12
C PRO A 119 -18.40 17.22 5.12
N ASP A 120 -17.55 18.16 5.54
CA ASP A 120 -17.05 19.30 4.74
C ASP A 120 -15.53 19.26 4.54
N GLY A 121 -14.92 18.13 4.84
CA GLY A 121 -13.48 17.93 4.67
C GLY A 121 -13.03 18.00 3.23
N LYS A 122 -11.73 18.11 3.03
CA LYS A 122 -11.10 18.25 1.72
C LYS A 122 -11.47 17.14 0.73
N GLU A 123 -11.76 15.94 1.21
CA GLU A 123 -12.12 14.78 0.37
C GLU A 123 -13.65 14.58 0.26
N ALA A 124 -14.46 15.38 0.97
CA ALA A 124 -15.91 15.18 1.08
C ALA A 124 -16.61 15.19 -0.29
N ALA A 125 -16.26 16.12 -1.18
CA ALA A 125 -16.84 16.19 -2.52
C ALA A 125 -16.51 14.94 -3.35
N ALA A 126 -15.26 14.50 -3.31
CA ALA A 126 -14.81 13.29 -4.00
C ALA A 126 -15.50 12.04 -3.44
N VAL A 127 -15.64 11.94 -2.13
CA VAL A 127 -16.31 10.83 -1.45
C VAL A 127 -17.80 10.79 -1.79
N LYS A 128 -18.50 11.92 -1.75
CA LYS A 128 -19.92 12.00 -2.17
C LYS A 128 -20.11 11.52 -3.62
N LYS A 129 -19.19 11.89 -4.52
CA LYS A 129 -19.20 11.43 -5.91
C LYS A 129 -18.96 9.92 -6.03
N LYS A 130 -18.04 9.36 -5.23
CA LYS A 130 -17.79 7.91 -5.19
C LYS A 130 -19.01 7.13 -4.70
N LEU A 131 -19.67 7.61 -3.66
CA LEU A 131 -20.88 6.98 -3.11
C LEU A 131 -22.10 7.07 -4.04
N ALA A 132 -22.17 8.06 -4.92
CA ALA A 132 -23.23 8.21 -5.91
C ALA A 132 -23.11 7.25 -7.11
N ARG A 133 -21.94 6.64 -7.33
CA ARG A 133 -21.74 5.65 -8.40
C ARG A 133 -22.31 4.30 -7.95
N LYS A 134 -23.37 3.87 -8.62
CA LYS A 134 -23.98 2.55 -8.43
C LYS A 134 -23.22 1.45 -9.18
#